data_dec575c2fc567a24c371960a8560e16e
#
_entry.id   dec575c2fc567a24c371960a8560e16e
#
_cell.length_a   1.000
_cell.length_b   1.000
_cell.length_c   1.000
_cell.angle_alpha   90.00
_cell.angle_beta   90.00
_cell.angle_gamma   90.00
#
_symmetry.space_group_name_H-M   'P 1'
#
loop_
_entity.id
_entity.type
_entity.pdbx_description
1 polymer ?
#
loop_
_entity_poly.entity_id
_entity_poly.type
_entity_poly.pdbx_seq_one_letter_code
_entity_poly.pdbx_strand_id
1 'polypeptide(L)'
;MEGRATRLLVSKAAMVRNGGAARDLLRNLPELSRKFEVKFCCLNILDSQRVKIESLGVEVICPDRQWEVKGGIWNEISAKQDRSSKKAWEALEGISHAIEWADAIHLTTGAGSMDFVSLVPNSKPLHLHFLESKSGIFDSVSHLNSDGSGMWRAHVVHALQVYHKRRIISSFKGFNQNEKWIISANSNYSASKLMEEYGITGEVLFPVVDLSEFQREESPGEDRVIDRLRGSNESEYVVTVGNLSRFKGAYESVEHIVGCDLDLVLVGGGSGTENQDLVSFGRRLGVDVQVLSNLDSTEMAILMKRSTAVIGLAHGEAFGLTP
;
A
#
# COMPACT_ATOMS: atom_id res chain seq x y z
N MET A 1 8.15 41.42 0.04
CA MET A 1 7.22 40.75 1.00
C MET A 1 7.45 39.26 0.85
N GLU A 2 8.23 38.67 1.73
CA GLU A 2 8.30 37.19 1.84
C GLU A 2 6.93 36.76 2.32
N GLY A 3 6.18 36.11 1.45
CA GLY A 3 4.88 35.54 1.79
C GLY A 3 5.07 34.45 2.82
N ARG A 4 4.19 34.42 3.82
CA ARG A 4 4.11 33.28 4.77
C ARG A 4 4.11 31.96 4.02
N ALA A 5 4.89 30.99 4.49
CA ALA A 5 4.89 29.62 3.93
C ALA A 5 3.46 29.02 3.97
N THR A 6 3.06 28.41 2.87
CA THR A 6 1.75 27.71 2.79
C THR A 6 1.74 26.53 3.75
N ARG A 7 0.68 26.40 4.53
CA ARG A 7 0.51 25.34 5.53
C ARG A 7 -0.20 24.12 4.91
N LEU A 8 0.45 22.98 4.97
CA LEU A 8 -0.04 21.75 4.40
C LEU A 8 -0.28 20.70 5.49
N LEU A 9 -1.52 20.22 5.61
CA LEU A 9 -1.82 19.05 6.42
C LEU A 9 -1.77 17.79 5.54
N VAL A 10 -0.83 16.91 5.81
CA VAL A 10 -0.70 15.62 5.13
C VAL A 10 -1.39 14.55 5.97
N SER A 11 -2.24 13.73 5.35
CA SER A 11 -3.04 12.74 6.05
C SER A 11 -2.95 11.34 5.41
N LYS A 12 -2.78 10.32 6.25
CA LYS A 12 -2.93 8.91 5.88
C LYS A 12 -3.32 8.10 7.12
N ALA A 13 -4.45 7.39 7.10
CA ALA A 13 -4.97 6.74 8.30
C ALA A 13 -4.02 5.70 8.92
N ALA A 14 -3.43 4.82 8.10
CA ALA A 14 -2.59 3.74 8.61
C ALA A 14 -1.21 3.72 7.92
N MET A 15 -0.18 3.75 8.75
CA MET A 15 1.25 3.69 8.37
C MET A 15 1.94 2.44 8.94
N VAL A 16 1.16 1.40 9.25
CA VAL A 16 1.61 0.20 10.00
C VAL A 16 2.44 -0.79 9.20
N ARG A 17 2.60 -0.59 7.91
CA ARG A 17 3.41 -1.46 7.04
C ARG A 17 4.29 -0.61 6.15
N ASN A 18 5.50 -1.08 5.89
CA ASN A 18 6.38 -0.50 4.89
C ASN A 18 5.92 -0.85 3.45
N GLY A 19 4.62 -0.77 3.20
CA GLY A 19 4.05 -0.98 1.87
C GLY A 19 4.30 0.19 0.93
N GLY A 20 4.06 0.01 -0.36
CA GLY A 20 4.29 1.01 -1.40
C GLY A 20 3.72 2.39 -1.08
N ALA A 21 2.48 2.43 -0.61
CA ALA A 21 1.79 3.67 -0.23
C ALA A 21 2.45 4.46 0.92
N ALA A 22 3.02 3.77 1.90
CA ALA A 22 3.73 4.42 3.00
C ALA A 22 5.13 4.90 2.55
N ARG A 23 5.81 4.09 1.73
CA ARG A 23 7.12 4.47 1.15
C ARG A 23 7.00 5.67 0.24
N ASP A 24 5.99 5.72 -0.63
CA ASP A 24 5.73 6.85 -1.51
C ASP A 24 5.55 8.14 -0.71
N LEU A 25 4.70 8.12 0.31
CA LEU A 25 4.49 9.27 1.17
C LEU A 25 5.78 9.70 1.89
N LEU A 26 6.53 8.76 2.47
CA LEU A 26 7.78 9.05 3.17
C LEU A 26 8.89 9.57 2.25
N ARG A 27 8.88 9.21 0.96
CA ARG A 27 9.81 9.74 -0.05
C ARG A 27 9.47 11.18 -0.44
N ASN A 28 8.19 11.50 -0.51
CA ASN A 28 7.71 12.84 -0.89
C ASN A 28 7.80 13.85 0.27
N LEU A 29 7.71 13.39 1.52
CA LEU A 29 7.61 14.26 2.69
C LEU A 29 8.80 15.23 2.88
N PRO A 30 10.07 14.85 2.63
CA PRO A 30 11.20 15.78 2.71
C PRO A 30 11.07 16.96 1.75
N GLU A 31 10.62 16.73 0.52
CA GLU A 31 10.40 17.79 -0.46
C GLU A 31 9.22 18.68 -0.09
N LEU A 32 8.15 18.08 0.42
CA LEU A 32 6.98 18.81 0.91
C LEU A 32 7.38 19.70 2.10
N SER A 33 8.16 19.20 3.06
CA SER A 33 8.58 19.97 4.24
C SER A 33 9.56 21.11 3.92
N ARG A 34 10.26 21.06 2.75
CA ARG A 34 11.09 22.19 2.28
C ARG A 34 10.27 23.30 1.64
N LYS A 35 9.11 23.00 1.06
CA LYS A 35 8.26 23.93 0.32
C LYS A 35 7.10 24.48 1.13
N PHE A 36 6.64 23.71 2.11
CA PHE A 36 5.46 23.97 2.91
C PHE A 36 5.78 23.86 4.39
N GLU A 37 5.03 24.57 5.21
CA GLU A 37 4.94 24.26 6.63
C GLU A 37 4.01 23.05 6.78
N VAL A 38 4.57 21.88 7.19
CA VAL A 38 3.85 20.60 7.12
C VAL A 38 3.49 20.12 8.52
N LYS A 39 2.26 19.65 8.68
CA LYS A 39 1.85 18.74 9.76
C LYS A 39 1.40 17.41 9.16
N PHE A 40 1.62 16.33 9.88
CA PHE A 40 1.19 14.98 9.47
C PHE A 40 0.18 14.42 10.46
N CYS A 41 -0.95 13.90 9.98
CA CYS A 41 -1.93 13.25 10.84
C CYS A 41 -2.23 11.82 10.39
N CYS A 42 -2.33 10.90 11.35
CA CYS A 42 -2.64 9.50 11.13
C CYS A 42 -3.38 8.89 12.32
N LEU A 43 -3.97 7.71 12.12
CA LEU A 43 -4.62 6.93 13.18
C LEU A 43 -3.71 5.81 13.70
N ASN A 44 -2.69 5.44 12.93
CA ASN A 44 -1.73 4.42 13.30
C ASN A 44 -0.40 4.64 12.56
N ILE A 45 0.72 4.53 13.28
CA ILE A 45 2.06 4.74 12.75
C ILE A 45 3.08 3.89 13.52
N LEU A 46 4.09 3.37 12.82
CA LEU A 46 5.23 2.72 13.46
C LEU A 46 6.15 3.76 14.10
N ASP A 47 6.73 3.46 15.26
CA ASP A 47 7.63 4.37 15.96
C ASP A 47 8.81 4.81 15.08
N SER A 48 9.38 3.89 14.29
CA SER A 48 10.47 4.19 13.37
C SER A 48 10.07 5.18 12.27
N GLN A 49 8.84 5.12 11.78
CA GLN A 49 8.32 6.07 10.79
C GLN A 49 7.99 7.41 11.43
N ARG A 50 7.45 7.40 12.65
CA ARG A 50 7.19 8.61 13.43
C ARG A 50 8.48 9.41 13.65
N VAL A 51 9.52 8.75 14.16
CA VAL A 51 10.85 9.37 14.37
C VAL A 51 11.40 9.95 13.06
N LYS A 52 11.26 9.22 11.96
CA LYS A 52 11.69 9.69 10.64
C LYS A 52 10.95 10.95 10.19
N ILE A 53 9.63 11.03 10.41
CA ILE A 53 8.82 12.21 10.06
C ILE A 53 9.17 13.40 10.97
N GLU A 54 9.26 13.17 12.28
CA GLU A 54 9.59 14.21 13.26
C GLU A 54 11.02 14.77 13.05
N SER A 55 11.96 13.95 12.56
CA SER A 55 13.31 14.41 12.21
C SER A 55 13.36 15.42 11.05
N LEU A 56 12.30 15.52 10.25
CA LEU A 56 12.12 16.53 9.21
C LEU A 56 11.53 17.84 9.75
N GLY A 57 11.30 17.95 11.06
CA GLY A 57 10.62 19.09 11.68
C GLY A 57 9.09 19.09 11.49
N VAL A 58 8.52 17.96 11.10
CA VAL A 58 7.09 17.79 10.87
C VAL A 58 6.40 17.32 12.15
N GLU A 59 5.41 18.06 12.62
CA GLU A 59 4.57 17.65 13.75
C GLU A 59 3.68 16.46 13.36
N VAL A 60 3.72 15.39 14.17
CA VAL A 60 2.92 14.19 13.97
C VAL A 60 1.74 14.16 14.96
N ILE A 61 0.53 14.20 14.43
CA ILE A 61 -0.73 14.11 15.18
C ILE A 61 -1.26 12.70 15.05
N CYS A 62 -1.18 11.92 16.12
CA CYS A 62 -1.68 10.54 16.17
C CYS A 62 -2.25 10.24 17.56
N PRO A 63 -3.22 9.29 17.68
CA PRO A 63 -3.80 8.96 18.97
C PRO A 63 -2.82 8.16 19.84
N ASP A 64 -2.90 8.31 21.16
CA ASP A 64 -2.14 7.49 22.11
C ASP A 64 -2.44 6.00 21.93
N ARG A 65 -3.71 5.67 21.80
CA ARG A 65 -4.14 4.31 21.45
C ARG A 65 -4.36 4.21 19.94
N GLN A 66 -3.42 3.61 19.29
CA GLN A 66 -3.43 3.46 17.84
C GLN A 66 -4.64 2.65 17.34
N TRP A 67 -5.26 3.14 16.28
CA TRP A 67 -6.35 2.44 15.61
C TRP A 67 -5.80 1.22 14.84
N GLU A 68 -6.45 0.09 15.02
CA GLU A 68 -6.04 -1.15 14.36
C GLU A 68 -6.91 -1.45 13.14
N VAL A 69 -6.27 -1.79 12.04
CA VAL A 69 -6.93 -2.36 10.86
C VAL A 69 -7.24 -3.82 11.17
N LYS A 70 -8.49 -4.11 11.47
CA LYS A 70 -8.94 -5.49 11.74
C LYS A 70 -9.38 -6.14 10.44
N GLY A 71 -8.58 -7.09 9.95
CA GLY A 71 -8.97 -7.98 8.86
C GLY A 71 -10.05 -8.98 9.29
N GLY A 72 -10.60 -9.67 8.30
CA GLY A 72 -11.54 -10.77 8.50
C GLY A 72 -12.93 -10.47 7.94
N ILE A 73 -13.57 -11.52 7.43
CA ILE A 73 -14.82 -11.45 6.68
C ILE A 73 -15.98 -10.78 7.44
N TRP A 74 -16.08 -10.97 8.75
CA TRP A 74 -17.09 -10.34 9.57
C TRP A 74 -16.91 -8.84 9.74
N ASN A 75 -15.66 -8.37 9.73
CA ASN A 75 -15.35 -6.95 9.78
C ASN A 75 -15.64 -6.28 8.45
N GLU A 76 -15.39 -6.97 7.33
CA GLU A 76 -15.72 -6.51 5.98
C GLU A 76 -17.25 -6.43 5.79
N ILE A 77 -17.96 -7.51 6.12
CA ILE A 77 -19.43 -7.59 6.03
C ILE A 77 -20.13 -6.49 6.83
N SER A 78 -19.68 -6.26 8.06
CA SER A 78 -20.35 -5.33 8.98
C SER A 78 -19.97 -3.87 8.77
N ALA A 79 -19.06 -3.55 7.83
CA ALA A 79 -18.45 -2.21 7.69
C ALA A 79 -17.93 -1.65 9.05
N LYS A 80 -17.55 -2.56 9.95
CA LYS A 80 -17.10 -2.19 11.31
C LYS A 80 -15.82 -1.40 11.27
N GLN A 81 -14.95 -1.70 10.30
CA GLN A 81 -13.69 -1.00 10.09
C GLN A 81 -13.95 0.46 9.72
N ASP A 82 -14.84 0.74 8.77
CA ASP A 82 -15.15 2.09 8.33
C ASP A 82 -15.83 2.92 9.43
N ARG A 83 -16.68 2.30 10.25
CA ARG A 83 -17.27 2.98 11.42
C ARG A 83 -16.26 3.24 12.52
N SER A 84 -15.28 2.34 12.69
CA SER A 84 -14.24 2.50 13.70
C SER A 84 -13.22 3.56 13.31
N SER A 85 -12.84 3.65 12.02
CA SER A 85 -11.92 4.69 11.53
C SER A 85 -12.56 6.07 11.60
N LYS A 86 -13.85 6.20 11.22
CA LYS A 86 -14.57 7.47 11.36
C LYS A 86 -14.57 7.97 12.81
N LYS A 87 -14.94 7.10 13.76
CA LYS A 87 -14.92 7.44 15.19
C LYS A 87 -13.51 7.78 15.69
N ALA A 88 -12.49 7.07 15.20
CA ALA A 88 -11.10 7.34 15.55
C ALA A 88 -10.63 8.72 15.05
N TRP A 89 -11.02 9.10 13.83
CA TRP A 89 -10.75 10.43 13.30
C TRP A 89 -11.47 11.54 14.08
N GLU A 90 -12.76 11.34 14.40
CA GLU A 90 -13.55 12.29 15.19
C GLU A 90 -13.01 12.47 16.62
N ALA A 91 -12.40 11.42 17.18
CA ALA A 91 -11.84 11.42 18.53
C ALA A 91 -10.35 11.84 18.59
N LEU A 92 -9.69 12.04 17.43
CA LEU A 92 -8.28 12.39 17.40
C LEU A 92 -8.07 13.81 17.93
N GLU A 93 -7.38 13.91 19.06
CA GLU A 93 -7.04 15.19 19.66
C GLU A 93 -6.21 16.06 18.72
N GLY A 94 -6.54 17.34 18.64
CA GLY A 94 -5.84 18.30 17.78
C GLY A 94 -6.23 18.26 16.29
N ILE A 95 -7.02 17.29 15.83
CA ILE A 95 -7.34 17.18 14.40
C ILE A 95 -8.12 18.37 13.84
N SER A 96 -9.11 18.86 14.57
CA SER A 96 -9.90 20.03 14.17
C SER A 96 -9.01 21.28 14.05
N HIS A 97 -8.10 21.46 14.99
CA HIS A 97 -7.13 22.54 14.98
C HIS A 97 -6.15 22.46 13.80
N ALA A 98 -5.69 21.22 13.49
CA ALA A 98 -4.81 21.00 12.35
C ALA A 98 -5.51 21.27 11.00
N ILE A 99 -6.79 20.89 10.87
CA ILE A 99 -7.61 21.19 9.70
C ILE A 99 -7.82 22.70 9.55
N GLU A 100 -8.12 23.41 10.63
CA GLU A 100 -8.25 24.89 10.61
C GLU A 100 -6.93 25.57 10.27
N TRP A 101 -5.83 25.14 10.87
CA TRP A 101 -4.49 25.66 10.66
C TRP A 101 -4.02 25.54 9.21
N ALA A 102 -4.36 24.45 8.52
CA ALA A 102 -3.89 24.16 7.16
C ALA A 102 -4.52 25.11 6.13
N ASP A 103 -3.74 25.58 5.16
CA ASP A 103 -4.23 26.28 3.97
C ASP A 103 -4.72 25.27 2.92
N ALA A 104 -4.12 24.07 2.87
CA ALA A 104 -4.52 22.95 2.02
C ALA A 104 -4.30 21.60 2.74
N ILE A 105 -5.00 20.58 2.27
CA ILE A 105 -4.89 19.21 2.81
C ILE A 105 -4.49 18.26 1.69
N HIS A 106 -3.53 17.37 1.98
CA HIS A 106 -3.16 16.25 1.12
C HIS A 106 -3.52 14.95 1.82
N LEU A 107 -4.39 14.16 1.18
CA LEU A 107 -4.85 12.87 1.70
C LEU A 107 -4.41 11.75 0.76
N THR A 108 -3.71 10.75 1.29
CA THR A 108 -3.38 9.52 0.56
C THR A 108 -4.39 8.43 0.86
N THR A 109 -4.93 7.77 -0.17
CA THR A 109 -5.89 6.67 0.02
C THR A 109 -5.26 5.49 0.77
N GLY A 110 -6.13 4.70 1.40
CA GLY A 110 -5.79 3.52 2.18
C GLY A 110 -6.91 3.18 3.15
N ALA A 111 -6.76 2.10 3.90
CA ALA A 111 -7.74 1.69 4.89
C ALA A 111 -8.02 2.81 5.90
N GLY A 112 -9.27 3.23 6.03
CA GLY A 112 -9.71 4.28 6.95
C GLY A 112 -9.41 5.72 6.52
N SER A 113 -8.67 5.95 5.40
CA SER A 113 -8.31 7.31 4.98
C SER A 113 -9.51 8.10 4.47
N MET A 114 -10.45 7.48 3.75
CA MET A 114 -11.60 8.18 3.16
C MET A 114 -12.57 8.73 4.22
N ASP A 115 -12.60 8.16 5.41
CA ASP A 115 -13.45 8.68 6.49
C ASP A 115 -12.98 10.04 7.00
N PHE A 116 -11.70 10.40 6.81
CA PHE A 116 -11.15 11.71 7.09
C PHE A 116 -11.82 12.82 6.27
N VAL A 117 -12.23 12.53 5.03
CA VAL A 117 -12.87 13.50 4.13
C VAL A 117 -14.12 14.12 4.77
N SER A 118 -14.84 13.36 5.62
CA SER A 118 -16.03 13.87 6.32
C SER A 118 -15.74 14.97 7.34
N LEU A 119 -14.49 15.15 7.75
CA LEU A 119 -14.06 16.21 8.68
C LEU A 119 -13.60 17.48 7.94
N VAL A 120 -13.34 17.39 6.64
CA VAL A 120 -12.80 18.48 5.85
C VAL A 120 -13.94 19.42 5.41
N PRO A 121 -13.92 20.70 5.80
CA PRO A 121 -14.90 21.68 5.32
C PRO A 121 -14.83 21.84 3.79
N ASN A 122 -15.97 21.99 3.13
CA ASN A 122 -16.05 22.19 1.67
C ASN A 122 -15.26 23.43 1.19
N SER A 123 -15.03 24.40 2.05
CA SER A 123 -14.24 25.59 1.73
C SER A 123 -12.75 25.35 1.69
N LYS A 124 -12.26 24.25 2.27
CA LYS A 124 -10.85 23.90 2.40
C LYS A 124 -10.37 23.17 1.14
N PRO A 125 -9.27 23.61 0.51
CA PRO A 125 -8.64 22.85 -0.57
C PRO A 125 -8.21 21.44 -0.11
N LEU A 126 -8.58 20.43 -0.87
CA LEU A 126 -8.25 19.02 -0.59
C LEU A 126 -7.71 18.35 -1.85
N HIS A 127 -6.53 17.79 -1.75
CA HIS A 127 -5.97 16.88 -2.75
C HIS A 127 -6.02 15.45 -2.25
N LEU A 128 -6.68 14.57 -2.99
CA LEU A 128 -6.69 13.14 -2.74
C LEU A 128 -5.74 12.44 -3.71
N HIS A 129 -4.74 11.76 -3.19
CA HIS A 129 -3.87 10.88 -3.98
C HIS A 129 -4.42 9.46 -3.93
N PHE A 130 -4.99 9.04 -5.06
CA PHE A 130 -5.60 7.73 -5.24
C PHE A 130 -4.54 6.71 -5.69
N LEU A 131 -4.30 5.70 -4.85
CA LEU A 131 -3.26 4.70 -5.10
C LEU A 131 -3.83 3.45 -5.76
N GLU A 132 -4.90 2.92 -5.21
CA GLU A 132 -5.52 1.69 -5.69
C GLU A 132 -7.00 1.62 -5.29
N SER A 133 -7.77 0.86 -6.06
CA SER A 133 -9.14 0.50 -5.71
C SER A 133 -9.17 -0.43 -4.50
N LYS A 134 -10.29 -0.43 -3.78
CA LYS A 134 -10.46 -1.35 -2.66
C LYS A 134 -10.58 -2.78 -3.19
N SER A 135 -9.48 -3.54 -3.06
CA SER A 135 -9.45 -4.96 -3.42
C SER A 135 -10.55 -5.75 -2.72
N GLY A 136 -11.02 -6.81 -3.36
CA GLY A 136 -12.12 -7.63 -2.87
C GLY A 136 -13.53 -7.05 -3.10
N ILE A 137 -13.66 -5.80 -3.52
CA ILE A 137 -14.93 -5.18 -3.88
C ILE A 137 -15.08 -5.02 -5.38
N PHE A 138 -13.99 -4.72 -6.07
CA PHE A 138 -13.97 -4.48 -7.51
C PHE A 138 -13.26 -5.59 -8.31
N ASP A 139 -12.67 -6.56 -7.62
CA ASP A 139 -12.02 -7.72 -8.25
C ASP A 139 -12.55 -9.05 -7.70
N SER A 140 -12.46 -10.10 -8.49
CA SER A 140 -12.86 -11.46 -8.12
C SER A 140 -11.69 -12.32 -7.63
N VAL A 141 -10.45 -11.93 -7.90
CA VAL A 141 -9.26 -12.71 -7.59
C VAL A 141 -9.03 -12.80 -6.09
N SER A 142 -9.36 -11.76 -5.37
CA SER A 142 -9.29 -11.73 -3.88
C SER A 142 -10.21 -12.76 -3.19
N HIS A 143 -11.11 -13.39 -3.95
CA HIS A 143 -12.05 -14.39 -3.45
C HIS A 143 -11.70 -15.82 -3.90
N LEU A 144 -10.49 -16.03 -4.41
CA LEU A 144 -9.99 -17.35 -4.78
C LEU A 144 -9.19 -17.98 -3.63
N ASN A 145 -9.34 -19.30 -3.50
CA ASN A 145 -8.48 -20.11 -2.65
C ASN A 145 -7.07 -20.25 -3.27
N SER A 146 -6.15 -20.80 -2.51
CA SER A 146 -4.78 -21.08 -2.97
C SER A 146 -4.71 -21.98 -4.22
N ASP A 147 -5.71 -22.85 -4.42
CA ASP A 147 -5.83 -23.72 -5.58
C ASP A 147 -6.56 -23.08 -6.79
N GLY A 148 -6.91 -21.80 -6.69
CA GLY A 148 -7.66 -21.08 -7.74
C GLY A 148 -9.17 -21.34 -7.74
N SER A 149 -9.68 -22.21 -6.88
CA SER A 149 -11.13 -22.42 -6.72
C SER A 149 -11.77 -21.24 -6.03
N GLY A 150 -13.05 -20.96 -6.35
CA GLY A 150 -13.80 -19.89 -5.68
C GLY A 150 -14.05 -20.22 -4.20
N MET A 151 -13.83 -19.26 -3.33
CA MET A 151 -14.22 -19.39 -1.92
C MET A 151 -15.74 -19.54 -1.82
N TRP A 152 -16.23 -20.55 -1.09
CA TRP A 152 -17.68 -20.73 -0.88
C TRP A 152 -18.36 -19.48 -0.31
N ARG A 153 -17.60 -18.64 0.37
CA ARG A 153 -18.04 -17.37 0.96
C ARG A 153 -18.18 -16.24 -0.08
N ALA A 154 -17.64 -16.42 -1.28
CA ALA A 154 -17.65 -15.39 -2.33
C ALA A 154 -19.08 -14.95 -2.69
N HIS A 155 -20.04 -15.85 -2.70
CA HIS A 155 -21.45 -15.51 -3.00
C HIS A 155 -22.06 -14.57 -1.94
N VAL A 156 -21.75 -14.79 -0.65
CA VAL A 156 -22.23 -13.92 0.43
C VAL A 156 -21.54 -12.56 0.38
N VAL A 157 -20.22 -12.56 0.17
CA VAL A 157 -19.43 -11.34 0.02
C VAL A 157 -19.92 -10.54 -1.21
N HIS A 158 -20.19 -11.21 -2.34
CA HIS A 158 -20.67 -10.56 -3.54
C HIS A 158 -22.04 -9.87 -3.35
N ALA A 159 -22.97 -10.50 -2.65
CA ALA A 159 -24.26 -9.88 -2.34
C ALA A 159 -24.12 -8.62 -1.45
N LEU A 160 -23.18 -8.64 -0.53
CA LEU A 160 -22.87 -7.52 0.35
C LEU A 160 -22.01 -6.43 -0.31
N GLN A 161 -21.21 -6.80 -1.31
CA GLN A 161 -20.39 -5.91 -2.12
C GLN A 161 -21.21 -4.81 -2.78
N VAL A 162 -22.43 -5.11 -3.23
CA VAL A 162 -23.31 -4.10 -3.85
C VAL A 162 -23.60 -2.94 -2.90
N TYR A 163 -23.85 -3.23 -1.62
CA TYR A 163 -24.06 -2.20 -0.60
C TYR A 163 -22.78 -1.41 -0.30
N HIS A 164 -21.68 -2.12 -0.08
CA HIS A 164 -20.38 -1.50 0.17
C HIS A 164 -19.89 -0.67 -1.00
N LYS A 165 -20.07 -1.16 -2.22
CA LYS A 165 -19.72 -0.44 -3.45
C LYS A 165 -20.46 0.91 -3.54
N ARG A 166 -21.78 0.93 -3.32
CA ARG A 166 -22.56 2.17 -3.29
C ARG A 166 -22.07 3.16 -2.24
N ARG A 167 -21.73 2.68 -1.06
CA ARG A 167 -21.23 3.52 0.03
C ARG A 167 -19.86 4.11 -0.31
N ILE A 168 -18.94 3.29 -0.83
CA ILE A 168 -17.62 3.75 -1.24
C ILE A 168 -17.72 4.77 -2.38
N ILE A 169 -18.50 4.49 -3.41
CA ILE A 169 -18.74 5.43 -4.49
C ILE A 169 -19.33 6.75 -3.95
N SER A 170 -20.24 6.67 -2.97
CA SER A 170 -20.80 7.86 -2.36
C SER A 170 -19.80 8.74 -1.61
N SER A 171 -18.74 8.14 -1.04
CA SER A 171 -17.69 8.90 -0.34
C SER A 171 -16.82 9.73 -1.30
N PHE A 172 -16.81 9.38 -2.60
CA PHE A 172 -16.11 10.12 -3.64
C PHE A 172 -16.94 11.21 -4.32
N LYS A 173 -18.28 11.22 -4.13
CA LYS A 173 -19.15 12.20 -4.81
C LYS A 173 -18.79 13.66 -4.55
N GLY A 174 -18.26 13.96 -3.37
CA GLY A 174 -17.81 15.31 -3.01
C GLY A 174 -16.77 15.87 -3.97
N PHE A 175 -15.91 15.00 -4.53
CA PHE A 175 -14.85 15.42 -5.45
C PHE A 175 -15.39 15.87 -6.82
N ASN A 176 -16.53 15.34 -7.26
CA ASN A 176 -17.19 15.80 -8.50
C ASN A 176 -17.97 17.12 -8.30
N GLN A 177 -18.22 17.51 -7.07
CA GLN A 177 -19.12 18.64 -6.76
C GLN A 177 -18.37 19.86 -6.20
N ASN A 178 -17.10 19.69 -5.80
CA ASN A 178 -16.33 20.74 -5.15
C ASN A 178 -15.07 21.06 -5.97
N GLU A 179 -15.05 22.22 -6.60
CA GLU A 179 -13.93 22.70 -7.43
C GLU A 179 -12.59 22.84 -6.67
N LYS A 180 -12.64 22.93 -5.34
CA LYS A 180 -11.44 22.99 -4.47
C LYS A 180 -10.90 21.61 -4.13
N TRP A 181 -11.59 20.55 -4.51
CA TRP A 181 -11.21 19.18 -4.23
C TRP A 181 -10.73 18.52 -5.52
N ILE A 182 -9.48 18.11 -5.54
CA ILE A 182 -8.84 17.48 -6.70
C ILE A 182 -8.39 16.07 -6.37
N ILE A 183 -8.40 15.22 -7.38
CA ILE A 183 -7.89 13.84 -7.27
C ILE A 183 -6.74 13.65 -8.25
N SER A 184 -5.66 13.03 -7.79
CA SER A 184 -4.67 12.42 -8.65
C SER A 184 -4.61 10.91 -8.44
N ALA A 185 -4.25 10.18 -9.49
CA ALA A 185 -3.98 8.75 -9.44
C ALA A 185 -2.48 8.49 -9.62
N ASN A 186 -1.95 7.42 -9.02
CA ASN A 186 -0.53 7.11 -9.10
C ASN A 186 -0.08 6.52 -10.46
N SER A 187 -1.01 6.23 -11.36
CA SER A 187 -0.74 5.71 -12.71
C SER A 187 -1.92 5.90 -13.64
N ASN A 188 -1.70 5.72 -14.95
CA ASN A 188 -2.78 5.67 -15.93
C ASN A 188 -3.78 4.53 -15.64
N TYR A 189 -3.27 3.38 -15.15
CA TYR A 189 -4.12 2.27 -14.75
C TYR A 189 -5.06 2.67 -13.59
N SER A 190 -4.51 3.26 -12.52
CA SER A 190 -5.32 3.73 -11.39
C SER A 190 -6.28 4.85 -11.78
N ALA A 191 -5.90 5.73 -12.70
CA ALA A 191 -6.78 6.77 -13.24
C ALA A 191 -7.96 6.16 -14.04
N SER A 192 -7.70 5.13 -14.86
CA SER A 192 -8.75 4.38 -15.55
C SER A 192 -9.70 3.69 -14.57
N LYS A 193 -9.15 3.07 -13.51
CA LYS A 193 -9.95 2.44 -12.45
C LYS A 193 -10.79 3.45 -11.67
N LEU A 194 -10.23 4.62 -11.38
CA LEU A 194 -10.97 5.71 -10.74
C LEU A 194 -12.20 6.14 -11.57
N MET A 195 -12.04 6.22 -12.88
CA MET A 195 -13.14 6.52 -13.79
C MET A 195 -14.14 5.36 -13.89
N GLU A 196 -13.67 4.14 -14.12
CA GLU A 196 -14.53 2.96 -14.31
C GLU A 196 -15.38 2.64 -13.07
N GLU A 197 -14.79 2.74 -11.89
CA GLU A 197 -15.39 2.26 -10.64
C GLU A 197 -16.12 3.36 -9.86
N TYR A 198 -15.64 4.60 -9.97
CA TYR A 198 -16.15 5.74 -9.18
C TYR A 198 -16.77 6.85 -10.04
N GLY A 199 -16.54 6.83 -11.35
CA GLY A 199 -17.04 7.86 -12.26
C GLY A 199 -16.33 9.21 -12.11
N ILE A 200 -15.05 9.19 -11.74
CA ILE A 200 -14.26 10.39 -11.44
C ILE A 200 -13.03 10.44 -12.34
N THR A 201 -12.80 11.60 -12.93
CA THR A 201 -11.56 11.88 -13.66
C THR A 201 -10.51 12.41 -12.69
N GLY A 202 -9.34 11.78 -12.66
CA GLY A 202 -8.18 12.23 -11.91
C GLY A 202 -6.97 12.45 -12.81
N GLU A 203 -6.13 13.41 -12.47
CA GLU A 203 -4.82 13.57 -13.11
C GLU A 203 -3.86 12.47 -12.67
N VAL A 204 -2.82 12.19 -13.46
CA VAL A 204 -1.81 11.21 -13.09
C VAL A 204 -0.63 11.91 -12.40
N LEU A 205 -0.34 11.48 -11.18
CA LEU A 205 0.82 11.90 -10.40
C LEU A 205 1.63 10.64 -10.06
N PHE A 206 2.65 10.37 -10.86
CA PHE A 206 3.51 9.20 -10.68
C PHE A 206 4.27 9.25 -9.36
N PRO A 207 4.44 8.09 -8.66
CA PRO A 207 5.28 8.02 -7.46
C PRO A 207 6.74 8.32 -7.78
N VAL A 208 7.45 8.85 -6.80
CA VAL A 208 8.90 9.02 -6.88
C VAL A 208 9.58 7.67 -6.66
N VAL A 209 10.39 7.25 -7.62
CA VAL A 209 11.21 6.03 -7.54
C VAL A 209 12.66 6.43 -7.33
N ASP A 210 13.26 5.93 -6.25
CA ASP A 210 14.68 6.09 -5.98
C ASP A 210 15.42 4.84 -6.46
N LEU A 211 16.23 5.01 -7.51
CA LEU A 211 17.03 3.94 -8.12
C LEU A 211 18.46 3.86 -7.56
N SER A 212 18.85 4.75 -6.67
CA SER A 212 20.23 4.85 -6.17
C SER A 212 20.73 3.54 -5.54
N GLU A 213 19.85 2.81 -4.85
CA GLU A 213 20.18 1.53 -4.22
C GLU A 213 20.47 0.43 -5.26
N PHE A 214 19.80 0.48 -6.42
CA PHE A 214 19.98 -0.49 -7.52
C PHE A 214 21.13 -0.12 -8.44
N GLN A 215 21.52 1.16 -8.49
CA GLN A 215 22.63 1.65 -9.29
C GLN A 215 23.99 1.54 -8.60
N ARG A 216 24.00 1.12 -7.33
CA ARG A 216 25.22 0.96 -6.55
C ARG A 216 26.12 -0.10 -7.18
N GLU A 217 27.44 0.17 -7.23
CA GLU A 217 28.44 -0.82 -7.64
C GLU A 217 28.44 -2.01 -6.68
N GLU A 218 28.79 -3.19 -7.19
CA GLU A 218 28.94 -4.39 -6.39
C GLU A 218 30.02 -4.17 -5.32
N SER A 219 29.70 -4.54 -4.09
CA SER A 219 30.62 -4.42 -2.96
C SER A 219 31.15 -5.79 -2.53
N PRO A 220 32.42 -5.85 -2.07
CA PRO A 220 32.95 -7.08 -1.49
C PRO A 220 32.07 -7.52 -0.31
N GLY A 221 31.50 -8.70 -0.39
CA GLY A 221 30.64 -9.27 0.66
C GLY A 221 29.18 -9.43 0.27
N GLU A 222 28.76 -9.03 -0.94
CA GLU A 222 27.38 -9.31 -1.43
C GLU A 222 27.09 -10.82 -1.48
N ASP A 223 28.08 -11.65 -1.81
CA ASP A 223 27.97 -13.11 -1.78
C ASP A 223 27.60 -13.61 -0.38
N ARG A 224 28.17 -13.04 0.67
CA ARG A 224 27.82 -13.38 2.06
C ARG A 224 26.38 -13.02 2.40
N VAL A 225 25.84 -11.95 1.81
CA VAL A 225 24.43 -11.58 1.98
C VAL A 225 23.55 -12.64 1.30
N ILE A 226 23.87 -13.05 0.10
CA ILE A 226 23.13 -14.10 -0.62
C ILE A 226 23.23 -15.42 0.15
N ASP A 227 24.42 -15.84 0.58
CA ASP A 227 24.60 -17.07 1.38
C ASP A 227 23.77 -17.05 2.67
N ARG A 228 23.70 -15.90 3.33
CA ARG A 228 22.84 -15.74 4.52
C ARG A 228 21.36 -15.83 4.19
N LEU A 229 20.92 -15.23 3.08
CA LEU A 229 19.51 -15.19 2.69
C LEU A 229 19.02 -16.52 2.10
N ARG A 230 19.85 -17.19 1.30
CA ARG A 230 19.51 -18.41 0.60
C ARG A 230 20.10 -19.69 1.20
N GLY A 231 20.99 -19.55 2.19
CA GLY A 231 21.77 -20.66 2.70
C GLY A 231 22.78 -21.16 1.68
N SER A 232 23.11 -22.45 1.70
CA SER A 232 24.01 -23.10 0.74
C SER A 232 23.33 -23.50 -0.59
N ASN A 233 22.19 -22.88 -0.92
CA ASN A 233 21.50 -23.17 -2.18
C ASN A 233 22.13 -22.34 -3.31
N GLU A 234 22.81 -23.02 -4.24
CA GLU A 234 23.50 -22.43 -5.40
C GLU A 234 22.63 -22.40 -6.67
N SER A 235 21.38 -22.90 -6.59
CA SER A 235 20.47 -22.89 -7.75
C SER A 235 20.18 -21.48 -8.23
N GLU A 236 20.04 -21.30 -9.54
CA GLU A 236 19.52 -20.06 -10.10
C GLU A 236 18.09 -19.81 -9.60
N TYR A 237 17.74 -18.56 -9.49
CA TYR A 237 16.44 -18.18 -8.92
C TYR A 237 15.83 -16.95 -9.55
N VAL A 238 14.52 -16.89 -9.44
CA VAL A 238 13.74 -15.69 -9.76
C VAL A 238 13.15 -15.09 -8.48
N VAL A 239 12.98 -13.77 -8.47
CA VAL A 239 12.43 -13.05 -7.32
C VAL A 239 11.04 -12.54 -7.64
N THR A 240 10.11 -12.70 -6.71
CA THR A 240 8.84 -11.96 -6.69
C THR A 240 8.68 -11.24 -5.36
N VAL A 241 8.11 -10.02 -5.40
CA VAL A 241 7.95 -9.18 -4.20
C VAL A 241 6.49 -8.87 -3.95
N GLY A 242 6.00 -9.16 -2.76
CA GLY A 242 4.63 -8.87 -2.39
C GLY A 242 4.13 -9.71 -1.22
N ASN A 243 2.87 -9.54 -0.88
CA ASN A 243 2.24 -10.44 0.09
C ASN A 243 1.87 -11.77 -0.57
N LEU A 244 1.67 -12.80 0.26
CA LEU A 244 1.37 -14.16 -0.16
C LEU A 244 -0.09 -14.32 -0.57
N SER A 245 -0.50 -13.64 -1.62
CA SER A 245 -1.87 -13.71 -2.12
C SER A 245 -1.89 -13.93 -3.63
N ARG A 246 -2.93 -14.59 -4.13
CA ARG A 246 -3.18 -14.68 -5.56
C ARG A 246 -3.32 -13.27 -6.18
N PHE A 247 -3.93 -12.33 -5.48
CA PHE A 247 -4.03 -10.95 -5.97
C PHE A 247 -2.66 -10.32 -6.27
N LYS A 248 -1.62 -10.65 -5.49
CA LYS A 248 -0.23 -10.22 -5.71
C LYS A 248 0.59 -11.20 -6.57
N GLY A 249 -0.05 -12.23 -7.12
CA GLY A 249 0.58 -13.14 -8.07
C GLY A 249 1.56 -14.15 -7.46
N ALA A 250 1.50 -14.38 -6.14
CA ALA A 250 2.43 -15.29 -5.48
C ALA A 250 2.30 -16.73 -5.99
N TYR A 251 1.09 -17.24 -6.13
CA TYR A 251 0.81 -18.57 -6.65
C TYR A 251 1.05 -18.68 -8.15
N GLU A 252 0.67 -17.64 -8.88
CA GLU A 252 0.89 -17.50 -10.31
C GLU A 252 2.39 -17.49 -10.64
N SER A 253 3.23 -16.91 -9.78
CA SER A 253 4.69 -16.92 -9.93
C SER A 253 5.26 -18.34 -9.81
N VAL A 254 4.72 -19.17 -8.90
CA VAL A 254 5.07 -20.59 -8.81
C VAL A 254 4.66 -21.34 -10.08
N GLU A 255 3.41 -21.16 -10.52
CA GLU A 255 2.86 -21.84 -11.70
C GLU A 255 3.65 -21.47 -12.98
N HIS A 256 4.12 -20.21 -13.06
CA HIS A 256 4.82 -19.70 -14.24
C HIS A 256 6.20 -20.33 -14.47
N ILE A 257 6.88 -20.73 -13.40
CA ILE A 257 8.23 -21.30 -13.49
C ILE A 257 8.27 -22.83 -13.42
N VAL A 258 7.11 -23.48 -13.45
CA VAL A 258 7.04 -24.94 -13.52
C VAL A 258 7.76 -25.45 -14.76
N GLY A 259 8.69 -26.39 -14.57
CA GLY A 259 9.52 -26.94 -15.64
C GLY A 259 10.73 -26.08 -16.02
N CYS A 260 10.94 -24.95 -15.38
CA CYS A 260 12.21 -24.23 -15.41
C CYS A 260 13.12 -24.78 -14.29
N ASP A 261 14.41 -24.83 -14.56
CA ASP A 261 15.40 -25.22 -13.54
C ASP A 261 15.78 -23.98 -12.69
N LEU A 262 14.76 -23.42 -12.02
CA LEU A 262 14.84 -22.19 -11.26
C LEU A 262 14.07 -22.31 -9.94
N ASP A 263 14.63 -21.74 -8.88
CA ASP A 263 13.92 -21.57 -7.62
C ASP A 263 13.07 -20.29 -7.62
N LEU A 264 12.03 -20.24 -6.80
CA LEU A 264 11.30 -19.02 -6.53
C LEU A 264 11.68 -18.45 -5.17
N VAL A 265 12.18 -17.24 -5.15
CA VAL A 265 12.36 -16.47 -3.91
C VAL A 265 11.26 -15.41 -3.82
N LEU A 266 10.34 -15.59 -2.90
CA LEU A 266 9.30 -14.60 -2.61
C LEU A 266 9.74 -13.72 -1.45
N VAL A 267 9.82 -12.42 -1.70
CA VAL A 267 10.11 -11.44 -0.66
C VAL A 267 8.82 -10.73 -0.25
N GLY A 268 8.40 -11.01 0.95
CA GLY A 268 7.16 -10.46 1.47
C GLY A 268 6.80 -11.09 2.80
N GLY A 269 5.57 -10.94 3.19
CA GLY A 269 5.12 -11.51 4.46
C GLY A 269 3.67 -11.99 4.39
N GLY A 270 3.44 -13.15 4.94
CA GLY A 270 2.17 -13.69 5.34
C GLY A 270 2.28 -14.22 6.76
N SER A 271 1.23 -14.84 7.25
CA SER A 271 1.31 -15.67 8.47
C SER A 271 2.23 -16.87 8.21
N GLY A 272 2.76 -17.47 9.28
CA GLY A 272 3.57 -18.70 9.14
C GLY A 272 2.84 -19.81 8.39
N THR A 273 1.52 -19.92 8.53
CA THR A 273 0.66 -20.88 7.81
C THR A 273 0.61 -20.58 6.32
N GLU A 274 0.40 -19.31 5.94
CA GLU A 274 0.37 -18.89 4.53
C GLU A 274 1.72 -19.15 3.84
N ASN A 275 2.84 -18.91 4.55
CA ASN A 275 4.17 -19.24 4.04
C ASN A 275 4.31 -20.74 3.75
N GLN A 276 3.86 -21.59 4.68
CA GLN A 276 3.90 -23.05 4.52
C GLN A 276 2.99 -23.53 3.39
N ASP A 277 1.83 -22.93 3.21
CA ASP A 277 0.90 -23.26 2.12
C ASP A 277 1.54 -23.00 0.76
N LEU A 278 2.20 -21.86 0.58
CA LEU A 278 2.88 -21.53 -0.68
C LEU A 278 4.07 -22.47 -0.95
N VAL A 279 4.91 -22.72 0.06
CA VAL A 279 6.03 -23.67 -0.07
C VAL A 279 5.52 -25.08 -0.42
N SER A 280 4.43 -25.51 0.22
CA SER A 280 3.80 -26.81 -0.07
C SER A 280 3.19 -26.84 -1.48
N PHE A 281 2.65 -25.73 -1.95
CA PHE A 281 2.14 -25.59 -3.31
C PHE A 281 3.27 -25.72 -4.34
N GLY A 282 4.38 -25.02 -4.15
CA GLY A 282 5.56 -25.14 -5.01
C GLY A 282 6.09 -26.57 -5.06
N ARG A 283 6.25 -27.20 -3.91
CA ARG A 283 6.73 -28.60 -3.84
C ARG A 283 5.85 -29.57 -4.62
N ARG A 284 4.52 -29.41 -4.60
CA ARG A 284 3.61 -30.23 -5.39
C ARG A 284 3.80 -30.08 -6.91
N LEU A 285 4.27 -28.91 -7.33
CA LEU A 285 4.51 -28.59 -8.74
C LEU A 285 5.97 -28.80 -9.16
N GLY A 286 6.84 -29.26 -8.25
CA GLY A 286 8.26 -29.48 -8.52
C GLY A 286 9.09 -28.17 -8.52
N VAL A 287 8.61 -27.12 -7.85
CA VAL A 287 9.29 -25.82 -7.72
C VAL A 287 9.77 -25.65 -6.29
N ASP A 288 11.03 -25.34 -6.07
CA ASP A 288 11.52 -24.94 -4.76
C ASP A 288 11.16 -23.47 -4.49
N VAL A 289 10.49 -23.25 -3.35
CA VAL A 289 9.99 -21.92 -2.97
C VAL A 289 10.56 -21.52 -1.63
N GLN A 290 11.29 -20.41 -1.62
CA GLN A 290 11.79 -19.79 -0.41
C GLN A 290 11.02 -18.49 -0.14
N VAL A 291 10.54 -18.31 1.10
CA VAL A 291 9.87 -17.05 1.53
C VAL A 291 10.77 -16.30 2.47
N LEU A 292 11.13 -15.08 2.09
CA LEU A 292 11.93 -14.15 2.87
C LEU A 292 11.08 -12.96 3.32
N SER A 293 11.33 -12.47 4.54
CA SER A 293 10.63 -11.32 5.09
C SER A 293 11.58 -10.39 5.83
N ASN A 294 11.15 -9.15 6.01
CA ASN A 294 11.91 -8.12 6.74
C ASN A 294 13.31 -7.83 6.19
N LEU A 295 13.50 -7.95 4.87
CA LEU A 295 14.74 -7.51 4.22
C LEU A 295 14.83 -5.98 4.28
N ASP A 296 16.04 -5.48 4.53
CA ASP A 296 16.33 -4.06 4.32
C ASP A 296 16.46 -3.75 2.81
N SER A 297 16.56 -2.45 2.47
CA SER A 297 16.64 -2.03 1.07
C SER A 297 17.91 -2.55 0.38
N THR A 298 19.01 -2.66 1.11
CA THR A 298 20.28 -3.16 0.59
C THR A 298 20.20 -4.65 0.29
N GLU A 299 19.69 -5.45 1.22
CA GLU A 299 19.47 -6.89 1.04
C GLU A 299 18.54 -7.18 -0.13
N MET A 300 17.45 -6.38 -0.24
CA MET A 300 16.52 -6.48 -1.35
C MET A 300 17.22 -6.19 -2.69
N ALA A 301 17.97 -5.09 -2.78
CA ALA A 301 18.70 -4.72 -4.00
C ALA A 301 19.70 -5.79 -4.41
N ILE A 302 20.48 -6.35 -3.47
CA ILE A 302 21.42 -7.41 -3.74
C ILE A 302 20.71 -8.66 -4.24
N LEU A 303 19.64 -9.08 -3.55
CA LEU A 303 18.87 -10.27 -3.93
C LEU A 303 18.29 -10.15 -5.35
N MET A 304 17.75 -8.98 -5.70
CA MET A 304 17.19 -8.73 -7.03
C MET A 304 18.27 -8.65 -8.10
N LYS A 305 19.41 -7.99 -7.85
CA LYS A 305 20.54 -7.91 -8.80
C LYS A 305 21.13 -9.27 -9.14
N ARG A 306 21.16 -10.18 -8.17
CA ARG A 306 21.73 -11.54 -8.31
C ARG A 306 20.71 -12.55 -8.83
N SER A 307 19.45 -12.19 -8.94
CA SER A 307 18.43 -13.08 -9.50
C SER A 307 18.52 -13.17 -11.02
N THR A 308 18.12 -14.30 -11.58
CA THR A 308 18.00 -14.48 -13.04
C THR A 308 16.93 -13.52 -13.61
N ALA A 309 15.85 -13.32 -12.88
CA ALA A 309 14.79 -12.36 -13.23
C ALA A 309 13.95 -11.95 -12.02
N VAL A 310 13.24 -10.82 -12.17
CA VAL A 310 12.19 -10.39 -11.24
C VAL A 310 10.86 -10.61 -11.93
N ILE A 311 9.94 -11.29 -11.24
CA ILE A 311 8.60 -11.62 -11.75
C ILE A 311 7.55 -10.78 -11.02
N GLY A 312 6.72 -10.07 -11.77
CA GLY A 312 5.59 -9.29 -11.26
C GLY A 312 4.29 -9.75 -11.91
N LEU A 313 3.56 -10.67 -11.27
CA LEU A 313 2.31 -11.25 -11.78
C LEU A 313 1.08 -10.82 -10.97
N ALA A 314 1.13 -9.64 -10.35
CA ALA A 314 0.00 -9.13 -9.59
C ALA A 314 -1.21 -8.84 -10.48
N HIS A 315 -2.39 -9.28 -10.04
CA HIS A 315 -3.66 -8.96 -10.67
C HIS A 315 -4.07 -7.52 -10.30
N GLY A 316 -3.86 -6.58 -11.19
CA GLY A 316 -4.27 -5.19 -10.94
C GLY A 316 -3.26 -4.38 -10.13
N GLU A 317 -1.99 -4.53 -10.42
CA GLU A 317 -0.95 -3.68 -9.83
C GLU A 317 -1.13 -2.23 -10.27
N ALA A 318 -1.31 -1.35 -9.29
CA ALA A 318 -1.64 0.04 -9.53
C ALA A 318 -0.49 0.83 -10.20
N PHE A 319 0.74 0.59 -9.78
CA PHE A 319 1.93 1.23 -10.35
C PHE A 319 3.12 0.28 -10.50
N GLY A 320 3.27 -0.70 -9.58
CA GLY A 320 4.43 -1.59 -9.58
C GLY A 320 5.71 -0.89 -9.10
N LEU A 321 5.75 -0.56 -7.80
CA LEU A 321 6.96 -0.02 -7.17
C LEU A 321 8.06 -1.07 -6.97
N THR A 322 7.79 -2.28 -7.34
CA THR A 322 8.76 -3.36 -7.47
C THR A 322 9.29 -3.33 -8.89
N PRO A 323 10.59 -3.28 -9.09
CA PRO A 323 11.21 -3.20 -10.41
C PRO A 323 10.84 -4.39 -11.28
#